data_8bc3a65263b7eb7d2d46ef821d660782
#
_entry.id   8bc3a65263b7eb7d2d46ef821d660782
#
_cell.length_a   1.000
_cell.length_b   1.000
_cell.length_c   1.000
_cell.angle_alpha   90.00
_cell.angle_beta   90.00
_cell.angle_gamma   90.00
#
_symmetry.space_group_name_H-M   'P 1'
#
loop_
_entity.id
_entity.type
_entity.pdbx_description
1 polymer ?
#
loop_
_entity_poly.entity_id
_entity_poly.type
_entity_poly.pdbx_seq_one_letter_code
_entity_poly.pdbx_strand_id
1 'polypeptide(L)'
;MYLLGYDIGSSSVKCSLVDAQNGSCVATAFAPKSEAPIKAVNPGWAEQNPEDWWSYLKAATADVMSQCNVDVKDIKAIGISYQMHGLVCVDKNQKVLRPAIIWCDSRAVGIGENAFQELGRSQCLTHLLNTPGNFTASKLAWVKQNEPKIFDKIDKIMLPGDYIAMRMTGEIATTISGLSEGMFWDFQTGKVADFLLDFYGIPRTFIPKIVPTFAEQGKLTAAVAKELGLAEGTPVTYRAGDQPNNALSLNVFEPGEIASTAGTSGVVYGVNGEISYDPKSRVNTFAHVNHKTGFNRLGILLCINGTGILNAWMKRNIVPEGIGYAEMNDLAAQAPIGAAGVSVLPFGNGAERVLENKERGCSFNGVNFNIHNRSHLLRAAQEGIVFSFKYGIEIMEDMGMPVNKIHAGNANMFLSPLFRDTLAGVTGATIELYDTDGSIGAAKGAGMGAHIYNDHNEAFASLQKIRVIEPKASDMPAYEEAYQRWKSYIQ
;
A
#
# COMPACT_ATOMS: atom_id res chain seq x y z
N MET A 1 -18.94 -22.50 4.04
CA MET A 1 -19.03 -21.31 3.15
C MET A 1 -17.69 -20.62 3.18
N TYR A 2 -17.08 -20.34 2.02
CA TYR A 2 -15.72 -19.82 1.93
C TYR A 2 -15.64 -18.59 1.06
N LEU A 3 -14.59 -17.81 1.27
CA LEU A 3 -14.23 -16.60 0.53
C LEU A 3 -12.80 -16.78 0.00
N LEU A 4 -12.56 -16.41 -1.25
CA LEU A 4 -11.25 -16.49 -1.87
C LEU A 4 -10.70 -15.09 -2.08
N GLY A 5 -9.51 -14.83 -1.57
CA GLY A 5 -8.84 -13.53 -1.71
C GLY A 5 -7.51 -13.64 -2.41
N TYR A 6 -7.24 -12.71 -3.30
CA TYR A 6 -5.97 -12.57 -4.01
C TYR A 6 -5.28 -11.26 -3.63
N ASP A 7 -3.96 -11.31 -3.57
CA ASP A 7 -3.11 -10.13 -3.47
C ASP A 7 -2.09 -10.17 -4.61
N ILE A 8 -2.29 -9.30 -5.61
CA ILE A 8 -1.52 -9.25 -6.85
C ILE A 8 -0.36 -8.27 -6.66
N GLY A 9 0.71 -8.72 -6.03
CA GLY A 9 1.92 -7.93 -5.84
C GLY A 9 2.86 -7.95 -7.03
N SER A 10 3.88 -7.09 -7.01
CA SER A 10 4.94 -7.09 -8.01
C SER A 10 5.95 -8.24 -7.84
N SER A 11 6.12 -8.73 -6.62
CA SER A 11 7.04 -9.84 -6.33
C SER A 11 6.39 -11.22 -6.43
N SER A 12 5.09 -11.31 -6.14
CA SER A 12 4.31 -12.56 -6.17
C SER A 12 2.82 -12.28 -6.15
N VAL A 13 2.04 -13.27 -6.52
CA VAL A 13 0.58 -13.31 -6.31
C VAL A 13 0.29 -14.25 -5.15
N LYS A 14 -0.37 -13.76 -4.11
CA LYS A 14 -0.81 -14.55 -2.97
C LYS A 14 -2.30 -14.85 -3.08
N CYS A 15 -2.70 -16.05 -2.65
CA CYS A 15 -4.09 -16.50 -2.60
C CYS A 15 -4.37 -17.05 -1.20
N SER A 16 -5.52 -16.71 -0.62
CA SER A 16 -5.99 -17.25 0.66
C SER A 16 -7.46 -17.66 0.57
N LEU A 17 -7.77 -18.83 1.15
CA LEU A 17 -9.13 -19.29 1.35
C LEU A 17 -9.53 -19.07 2.81
N VAL A 18 -10.60 -18.32 3.01
CA VAL A 18 -11.10 -17.93 4.35
C VAL A 18 -12.46 -18.56 4.60
N ASP A 19 -12.64 -19.17 5.75
CA ASP A 19 -13.97 -19.61 6.21
C ASP A 19 -14.79 -18.39 6.63
N ALA A 20 -15.91 -18.15 5.93
CA ALA A 20 -16.75 -16.99 6.16
C ALA A 20 -17.47 -17.00 7.52
N GLN A 21 -17.63 -18.16 8.17
CA GLN A 21 -18.36 -18.24 9.43
C GLN A 21 -17.50 -17.86 10.64
N ASN A 22 -16.23 -18.29 10.64
CA ASN A 22 -15.33 -18.05 11.76
C ASN A 22 -14.17 -17.11 11.41
N GLY A 23 -14.06 -16.67 10.14
CA GLY A 23 -13.04 -15.76 9.64
C GLY A 23 -11.62 -16.31 9.62
N SER A 24 -11.42 -17.60 9.84
CA SER A 24 -10.10 -18.24 9.83
C SER A 24 -9.58 -18.47 8.41
N CYS A 25 -8.27 -18.30 8.23
CA CYS A 25 -7.59 -18.71 7.01
C CYS A 25 -7.46 -20.23 6.97
N VAL A 26 -8.09 -20.90 6.01
CA VAL A 26 -8.10 -22.36 5.84
C VAL A 26 -6.85 -22.81 5.09
N ALA A 27 -6.46 -22.09 4.05
CA ALA A 27 -5.29 -22.37 3.23
C ALA A 27 -4.75 -21.07 2.63
N THR A 28 -3.44 -21.02 2.44
CA THR A 28 -2.77 -19.90 1.78
C THR A 28 -1.61 -20.40 0.93
N ALA A 29 -1.41 -19.77 -0.22
CA ALA A 29 -0.28 -20.03 -1.09
C ALA A 29 0.11 -18.78 -1.87
N PHE A 30 1.30 -18.80 -2.45
CA PHE A 30 1.77 -17.74 -3.34
C PHE A 30 2.59 -18.32 -4.49
N ALA A 31 2.63 -17.61 -5.58
CA ALA A 31 3.47 -17.91 -6.73
C ALA A 31 3.98 -16.61 -7.38
N PRO A 32 5.19 -16.60 -7.97
CA PRO A 32 6.16 -17.70 -7.98
C PRO A 32 6.81 -17.87 -6.60
N LYS A 33 7.51 -18.97 -6.36
CA LYS A 33 8.22 -19.22 -5.09
C LYS A 33 9.53 -18.42 -4.96
N SER A 34 10.02 -17.87 -6.06
CA SER A 34 11.07 -16.84 -6.11
C SER A 34 10.45 -15.50 -6.50
N GLU A 35 11.11 -14.40 -6.23
CA GLU A 35 10.63 -13.08 -6.59
C GLU A 35 10.37 -12.96 -8.09
N ALA A 36 9.19 -12.46 -8.46
CA ALA A 36 8.82 -12.28 -9.87
C ALA A 36 9.72 -11.21 -10.53
N PRO A 37 10.18 -11.43 -11.77
CA PRO A 37 11.08 -10.49 -12.42
C PRO A 37 10.39 -9.18 -12.77
N ILE A 38 11.11 -8.08 -12.57
CA ILE A 38 10.75 -6.76 -13.09
C ILE A 38 11.68 -6.46 -14.27
N LYS A 39 11.10 -6.14 -15.42
CA LYS A 39 11.88 -5.78 -16.60
C LYS A 39 12.21 -4.28 -16.58
N ALA A 40 13.49 -3.95 -16.49
CA ALA A 40 14.03 -2.60 -16.56
C ALA A 40 14.87 -2.44 -17.83
N VAL A 41 14.25 -1.93 -18.90
CA VAL A 41 14.95 -1.74 -20.20
C VAL A 41 15.87 -0.51 -20.15
N ASN A 42 15.44 0.51 -19.42
CA ASN A 42 16.21 1.74 -19.19
C ASN A 42 16.27 2.05 -17.68
N PRO A 43 17.23 2.83 -17.20
CA PRO A 43 17.25 3.30 -15.82
C PRO A 43 15.92 3.96 -15.44
N GLY A 44 15.37 3.59 -14.29
CA GLY A 44 14.10 4.09 -13.78
C GLY A 44 12.85 3.48 -14.43
N TRP A 45 12.99 2.58 -15.40
CA TRP A 45 11.85 1.86 -15.96
C TRP A 45 11.55 0.59 -15.18
N ALA A 46 10.28 0.25 -15.05
CA ALA A 46 9.84 -0.97 -14.42
C ALA A 46 8.56 -1.49 -15.10
N GLU A 47 8.66 -2.65 -15.72
CA GLU A 47 7.56 -3.28 -16.44
C GLU A 47 7.38 -4.74 -16.02
N GLN A 48 6.13 -5.19 -16.05
CA GLN A 48 5.76 -6.60 -15.91
C GLN A 48 4.75 -6.99 -16.98
N ASN A 49 4.78 -8.26 -17.41
CA ASN A 49 3.75 -8.78 -18.31
C ASN A 49 2.50 -9.16 -17.49
N PRO A 50 1.30 -8.57 -17.75
CA PRO A 50 0.08 -8.93 -17.03
C PRO A 50 -0.31 -10.42 -17.13
N GLU A 51 0.11 -11.11 -18.20
CA GLU A 51 -0.11 -12.55 -18.33
C GLU A 51 0.68 -13.39 -17.32
N ASP A 52 1.81 -12.86 -16.80
CA ASP A 52 2.57 -13.53 -15.76
C ASP A 52 1.79 -13.47 -14.42
N TRP A 53 1.14 -12.33 -14.10
CA TRP A 53 0.26 -12.24 -12.93
C TRP A 53 -0.88 -13.27 -13.00
N TRP A 54 -1.48 -13.43 -14.18
CA TRP A 54 -2.52 -14.44 -14.40
C TRP A 54 -1.99 -15.86 -14.19
N SER A 55 -0.80 -16.16 -14.69
CA SER A 55 -0.15 -17.46 -14.53
C SER A 55 0.18 -17.76 -13.07
N TYR A 56 0.68 -16.76 -12.33
CA TYR A 56 0.94 -16.88 -10.89
C TYR A 56 -0.35 -17.04 -10.08
N LEU A 57 -1.41 -16.33 -10.45
CA LEU A 57 -2.71 -16.46 -9.83
C LEU A 57 -3.25 -17.90 -9.98
N LYS A 58 -3.15 -18.49 -11.18
CA LYS A 58 -3.55 -19.89 -11.41
C LYS A 58 -2.75 -20.86 -10.53
N ALA A 59 -1.43 -20.68 -10.49
CA ALA A 59 -0.57 -21.53 -9.68
C ALA A 59 -0.89 -21.42 -8.18
N ALA A 60 -1.09 -20.19 -7.67
CA ALA A 60 -1.47 -19.97 -6.28
C ALA A 60 -2.86 -20.55 -5.94
N THR A 61 -3.82 -20.42 -6.86
CA THR A 61 -5.16 -21.02 -6.70
C THR A 61 -5.09 -22.53 -6.62
N ALA A 62 -4.39 -23.18 -7.56
CA ALA A 62 -4.22 -24.62 -7.56
C ALA A 62 -3.54 -25.14 -6.28
N ASP A 63 -2.52 -24.42 -5.80
CA ASP A 63 -1.79 -24.74 -4.58
C ASP A 63 -2.71 -24.61 -3.34
N VAL A 64 -3.52 -23.54 -3.22
CA VAL A 64 -4.52 -23.38 -2.15
C VAL A 64 -5.56 -24.50 -2.18
N MET A 65 -6.12 -24.80 -3.34
CA MET A 65 -7.15 -25.84 -3.48
C MET A 65 -6.62 -27.25 -3.17
N SER A 66 -5.33 -27.49 -3.40
CA SER A 66 -4.68 -28.77 -3.06
C SER A 66 -4.47 -28.98 -1.55
N GLN A 67 -4.45 -27.90 -0.76
CA GLN A 67 -4.23 -27.94 0.70
C GLN A 67 -5.50 -28.24 1.50
N CYS A 68 -6.67 -28.19 0.87
CA CYS A 68 -7.96 -28.32 1.55
C CYS A 68 -8.94 -29.19 0.74
N ASN A 69 -9.86 -29.85 1.44
CA ASN A 69 -10.93 -30.64 0.83
C ASN A 69 -12.25 -29.87 0.92
N VAL A 70 -12.38 -28.83 0.08
CA VAL A 70 -13.54 -27.93 0.05
C VAL A 70 -14.29 -28.11 -1.26
N ASP A 71 -15.62 -28.17 -1.22
CA ASP A 71 -16.42 -28.09 -2.43
C ASP A 71 -16.30 -26.67 -3.01
N VAL A 72 -15.81 -26.55 -4.24
CA VAL A 72 -15.65 -25.27 -4.92
C VAL A 72 -16.95 -24.46 -5.04
N LYS A 73 -18.11 -25.13 -4.97
CA LYS A 73 -19.43 -24.48 -4.92
C LYS A 73 -19.68 -23.73 -3.61
N ASP A 74 -18.91 -24.03 -2.57
CA ASP A 74 -18.97 -23.34 -1.29
C ASP A 74 -18.12 -22.08 -1.22
N ILE A 75 -17.33 -21.80 -2.25
CA ILE A 75 -16.66 -20.51 -2.43
C ILE A 75 -17.68 -19.51 -2.97
N LYS A 76 -18.10 -18.57 -2.13
CA LYS A 76 -19.24 -17.68 -2.41
C LYS A 76 -18.84 -16.34 -3.03
N ALA A 77 -17.59 -15.92 -2.87
CA ALA A 77 -17.12 -14.67 -3.44
C ALA A 77 -15.59 -14.64 -3.57
N ILE A 78 -15.13 -13.78 -4.48
CA ILE A 78 -13.72 -13.52 -4.76
C ILE A 78 -13.42 -12.03 -4.54
N GLY A 79 -12.29 -11.75 -3.86
CA GLY A 79 -11.74 -10.40 -3.68
C GLY A 79 -10.34 -10.27 -4.23
N ILE A 80 -10.00 -9.08 -4.70
CA ILE A 80 -8.72 -8.79 -5.35
C ILE A 80 -8.09 -7.56 -4.72
N SER A 81 -6.93 -7.74 -4.07
CA SER A 81 -5.95 -6.71 -3.77
C SER A 81 -4.91 -6.66 -4.87
N TYR A 82 -4.33 -5.51 -5.15
CA TYR A 82 -3.35 -5.38 -6.24
C TYR A 82 -2.36 -4.24 -6.00
N GLN A 83 -1.14 -4.39 -6.56
CA GLN A 83 -0.13 -3.32 -6.60
C GLN A 83 -0.71 -2.05 -7.24
N MET A 84 -0.58 -0.92 -6.55
CA MET A 84 -1.19 0.36 -6.96
C MET A 84 -0.51 0.97 -8.20
N HIS A 85 -1.17 1.94 -8.81
CA HIS A 85 -0.64 2.86 -9.83
C HIS A 85 -0.12 2.23 -11.14
N GLY A 86 -0.35 0.94 -11.34
CA GLY A 86 0.03 0.25 -12.58
C GLY A 86 -0.84 0.70 -13.76
N LEU A 87 -0.28 0.66 -14.98
CA LEU A 87 -1.01 0.92 -16.22
C LEU A 87 -1.03 -0.34 -17.09
N VAL A 88 -2.20 -0.90 -17.31
CA VAL A 88 -2.47 -1.94 -18.30
C VAL A 88 -3.32 -1.35 -19.41
N CYS A 89 -2.93 -1.56 -20.67
CA CYS A 89 -3.66 -1.11 -21.86
C CYS A 89 -4.17 -2.33 -22.65
N VAL A 90 -5.46 -2.34 -22.96
CA VAL A 90 -6.09 -3.41 -23.76
C VAL A 90 -6.79 -2.88 -25.00
N ASP A 91 -6.88 -3.72 -26.02
CA ASP A 91 -7.65 -3.46 -27.24
C ASP A 91 -9.13 -3.87 -27.09
N LYS A 92 -9.93 -3.69 -28.14
CA LYS A 92 -11.36 -4.06 -28.19
C LYS A 92 -11.63 -5.56 -27.98
N ASN A 93 -10.61 -6.40 -28.14
CA ASN A 93 -10.69 -7.84 -27.91
C ASN A 93 -10.16 -8.21 -26.50
N GLN A 94 -9.96 -7.22 -25.62
CA GLN A 94 -9.41 -7.38 -24.27
C GLN A 94 -7.96 -7.91 -24.25
N LYS A 95 -7.26 -7.80 -25.37
CA LYS A 95 -5.87 -8.24 -25.48
C LYS A 95 -4.93 -7.14 -25.00
N VAL A 96 -3.97 -7.54 -24.15
CA VAL A 96 -2.90 -6.64 -23.66
C VAL A 96 -2.05 -6.15 -24.83
N LEU A 97 -1.86 -4.85 -24.92
CA LEU A 97 -1.15 -4.18 -26.02
C LEU A 97 0.36 -4.03 -25.76
N ARG A 98 0.76 -4.01 -24.49
CA ARG A 98 2.15 -3.84 -24.05
C ARG A 98 2.32 -4.35 -22.62
N PRO A 99 3.57 -4.61 -22.14
CA PRO A 99 3.83 -4.83 -20.72
C PRO A 99 3.29 -3.68 -19.86
N ALA A 100 2.77 -3.99 -18.68
CA ALA A 100 2.28 -2.98 -17.75
C ALA A 100 3.44 -2.13 -17.24
N ILE A 101 3.23 -0.81 -17.16
CA ILE A 101 4.13 0.10 -16.44
C ILE A 101 3.72 0.05 -14.98
N ILE A 102 4.57 -0.51 -14.10
CA ILE A 102 4.21 -0.76 -12.70
C ILE A 102 4.55 0.43 -11.77
N TRP A 103 4.21 0.30 -10.50
CA TRP A 103 4.26 1.40 -9.51
C TRP A 103 5.65 2.05 -9.34
N CYS A 104 6.73 1.27 -9.36
CA CYS A 104 8.10 1.74 -9.15
C CYS A 104 8.78 2.32 -10.41
N ASP A 105 8.07 2.38 -11.54
CA ASP A 105 8.56 3.02 -12.78
C ASP A 105 8.55 4.54 -12.64
N SER A 106 9.59 5.21 -13.07
CA SER A 106 9.75 6.67 -12.95
C SER A 106 9.71 7.45 -14.27
N ARG A 107 9.42 6.76 -15.42
CA ARG A 107 9.48 7.39 -16.76
C ARG A 107 8.51 8.54 -16.95
N ALA A 108 7.41 8.59 -16.22
CA ALA A 108 6.36 9.59 -16.35
C ALA A 108 6.46 10.74 -15.36
N VAL A 109 7.50 10.78 -14.49
CA VAL A 109 7.69 11.84 -13.48
C VAL A 109 7.67 13.22 -14.10
N GLY A 110 8.49 13.46 -15.14
CA GLY A 110 8.55 14.77 -15.80
C GLY A 110 7.25 15.17 -16.49
N ILE A 111 6.46 14.22 -16.99
CA ILE A 111 5.13 14.48 -17.57
C ILE A 111 4.16 14.96 -16.49
N GLY A 112 4.16 14.28 -15.33
CA GLY A 112 3.32 14.68 -14.19
C GLY A 112 3.74 16.03 -13.59
N GLU A 113 5.03 16.32 -13.51
CA GLU A 113 5.55 17.62 -13.07
C GLU A 113 5.13 18.74 -14.00
N ASN A 114 5.24 18.54 -15.33
CA ASN A 114 4.76 19.51 -16.32
C ASN A 114 3.26 19.77 -16.18
N ALA A 115 2.45 18.73 -16.02
CA ALA A 115 1.01 18.88 -15.79
C ALA A 115 0.71 19.68 -14.51
N PHE A 116 1.47 19.44 -13.44
CA PHE A 116 1.32 20.16 -12.18
C PHE A 116 1.63 21.64 -12.30
N GLN A 117 2.59 22.00 -13.13
CA GLN A 117 2.97 23.39 -13.41
C GLN A 117 1.94 24.08 -14.32
N GLU A 118 1.58 23.46 -15.44
CA GLU A 118 0.72 24.05 -16.47
C GLU A 118 -0.75 24.16 -16.03
N LEU A 119 -1.30 23.13 -15.36
CA LEU A 119 -2.65 23.16 -14.78
C LEU A 119 -2.72 24.02 -13.52
N GLY A 120 -1.58 24.18 -12.83
CA GLY A 120 -1.46 24.93 -11.58
C GLY A 120 -1.67 24.07 -10.33
N ARG A 121 -0.82 24.34 -9.32
CA ARG A 121 -0.82 23.63 -8.03
C ARG A 121 -2.19 23.57 -7.38
N SER A 122 -2.88 24.72 -7.32
CA SER A 122 -4.19 24.81 -6.66
C SER A 122 -5.20 23.86 -7.30
N GLN A 123 -5.29 23.84 -8.62
CA GLN A 123 -6.23 22.98 -9.34
C GLN A 123 -5.92 21.50 -9.07
N CYS A 124 -4.66 21.08 -9.27
CA CYS A 124 -4.29 19.70 -9.04
C CYS A 124 -4.54 19.26 -7.59
N LEU A 125 -4.08 20.02 -6.62
CA LEU A 125 -4.19 19.66 -5.21
C LEU A 125 -5.64 19.71 -4.71
N THR A 126 -6.47 20.64 -5.19
CA THR A 126 -7.87 20.72 -4.79
C THR A 126 -8.71 19.59 -5.40
N HIS A 127 -8.48 19.25 -6.67
CA HIS A 127 -9.30 18.31 -7.41
C HIS A 127 -8.79 16.87 -7.34
N LEU A 128 -7.46 16.64 -7.41
CA LEU A 128 -6.85 15.30 -7.35
C LEU A 128 -6.35 14.93 -5.96
N LEU A 129 -6.24 15.89 -5.04
CA LEU A 129 -5.63 15.80 -3.71
C LEU A 129 -4.13 15.43 -3.74
N ASN A 130 -3.54 15.43 -4.93
CA ASN A 130 -2.16 15.05 -5.22
C ASN A 130 -1.60 15.86 -6.39
N THR A 131 -0.28 15.75 -6.60
CA THR A 131 0.30 16.09 -7.90
C THR A 131 -0.04 15.00 -8.91
N PRO A 132 -0.15 15.29 -10.23
CA PRO A 132 -0.29 14.24 -11.26
C PRO A 132 0.87 13.22 -11.24
N GLY A 133 2.07 13.66 -10.84
CA GLY A 133 3.22 12.84 -10.49
C GLY A 133 3.50 11.67 -11.44
N ASN A 134 3.90 10.55 -10.87
CA ASN A 134 4.21 9.32 -11.59
C ASN A 134 3.07 8.28 -11.47
N PHE A 135 1.82 8.73 -11.61
CA PHE A 135 0.65 7.89 -11.51
C PHE A 135 0.14 7.42 -12.88
N THR A 136 -0.89 6.62 -12.88
CA THR A 136 -1.42 5.93 -14.08
C THR A 136 -1.76 6.89 -15.22
N ALA A 137 -2.35 8.07 -14.92
CA ALA A 137 -2.68 9.06 -15.93
C ALA A 137 -1.43 9.60 -16.65
N SER A 138 -0.38 9.93 -15.91
CA SER A 138 0.90 10.39 -16.48
C SER A 138 1.62 9.29 -17.25
N LYS A 139 1.55 8.04 -16.80
CA LYS A 139 2.06 6.87 -17.54
C LYS A 139 1.33 6.68 -18.87
N LEU A 140 0.01 6.89 -18.89
CA LEU A 140 -0.78 6.83 -20.13
C LEU A 140 -0.41 7.97 -21.08
N ALA A 141 -0.20 9.18 -20.56
CA ALA A 141 0.31 10.31 -21.36
C ALA A 141 1.70 10.01 -21.95
N TRP A 142 2.56 9.32 -21.21
CA TRP A 142 3.84 8.84 -21.72
C TRP A 142 3.65 7.86 -22.87
N VAL A 143 2.73 6.90 -22.78
CA VAL A 143 2.41 5.94 -23.88
C VAL A 143 1.93 6.70 -25.11
N LYS A 144 1.07 7.72 -24.94
CA LYS A 144 0.62 8.57 -26.06
C LYS A 144 1.79 9.25 -26.77
N GLN A 145 2.74 9.79 -26.03
CA GLN A 145 3.87 10.54 -26.59
C GLN A 145 4.93 9.64 -27.24
N ASN A 146 5.20 8.49 -26.64
CA ASN A 146 6.33 7.63 -27.03
C ASN A 146 5.95 6.37 -27.79
N GLU A 147 4.70 5.90 -27.66
CA GLU A 147 4.18 4.68 -28.31
C GLU A 147 2.84 4.97 -29.03
N PRO A 148 2.73 5.96 -29.93
CA PRO A 148 1.45 6.40 -30.50
C PRO A 148 0.71 5.28 -31.23
N LYS A 149 1.43 4.35 -31.87
CA LYS A 149 0.82 3.18 -32.55
C LYS A 149 0.15 2.21 -31.57
N ILE A 150 0.59 2.17 -30.30
CA ILE A 150 -0.05 1.41 -29.23
C ILE A 150 -1.24 2.21 -28.72
N PHE A 151 -1.04 3.49 -28.45
CA PHE A 151 -2.08 4.39 -27.95
C PHE A 151 -3.34 4.38 -28.83
N ASP A 152 -3.16 4.42 -30.18
CA ASP A 152 -4.26 4.40 -31.15
C ASP A 152 -5.10 3.10 -31.14
N LYS A 153 -4.56 2.02 -30.55
CA LYS A 153 -5.25 0.73 -30.45
C LYS A 153 -5.94 0.52 -29.10
N ILE A 154 -5.72 1.42 -28.13
CA ILE A 154 -6.30 1.29 -26.80
C ILE A 154 -7.82 1.43 -26.88
N ASP A 155 -8.55 0.46 -26.35
CA ASP A 155 -9.97 0.58 -26.05
C ASP A 155 -10.20 1.00 -24.60
N LYS A 156 -9.51 0.34 -23.66
CA LYS A 156 -9.58 0.65 -22.23
C LYS A 156 -8.22 0.61 -21.57
N ILE A 157 -8.10 1.44 -20.53
CA ILE A 157 -6.99 1.37 -19.56
C ILE A 157 -7.48 0.71 -18.27
N MET A 158 -6.58 0.05 -17.59
CA MET A 158 -6.88 -0.68 -16.37
C MET A 158 -5.74 -0.57 -15.36
N LEU A 159 -6.10 -0.63 -14.09
CA LEU A 159 -5.16 -0.98 -13.03
C LEU A 159 -4.91 -2.50 -13.01
N PRO A 160 -3.87 -2.98 -12.35
CA PRO A 160 -3.57 -4.42 -12.32
C PRO A 160 -4.74 -5.29 -11.84
N GLY A 161 -5.47 -4.84 -10.80
CA GLY A 161 -6.65 -5.57 -10.31
C GLY A 161 -7.84 -5.51 -11.26
N ASP A 162 -8.00 -4.42 -12.01
CA ASP A 162 -9.04 -4.30 -13.04
C ASP A 162 -8.80 -5.33 -14.15
N TYR A 163 -7.54 -5.48 -14.56
CA TYR A 163 -7.13 -6.48 -15.55
C TYR A 163 -7.41 -7.91 -15.07
N ILE A 164 -7.06 -8.24 -13.84
CA ILE A 164 -7.33 -9.57 -13.26
C ILE A 164 -8.84 -9.85 -13.19
N ALA A 165 -9.64 -8.87 -12.76
CA ALA A 165 -11.10 -9.02 -12.72
C ALA A 165 -11.70 -9.19 -14.11
N MET A 166 -11.24 -8.43 -15.12
CA MET A 166 -11.61 -8.61 -16.52
C MET A 166 -11.28 -10.03 -17.00
N ARG A 167 -10.08 -10.54 -16.71
CA ARG A 167 -9.67 -11.91 -17.09
C ARG A 167 -10.58 -12.96 -16.47
N MET A 168 -11.04 -12.73 -15.22
CA MET A 168 -11.94 -13.65 -14.52
C MET A 168 -13.36 -13.63 -15.08
N THR A 169 -13.86 -12.47 -15.45
CA THR A 169 -15.30 -12.24 -15.65
C THR A 169 -15.67 -11.86 -17.07
N GLY A 170 -14.73 -11.37 -17.86
CA GLY A 170 -14.99 -10.73 -19.16
C GLY A 170 -15.52 -9.29 -19.04
N GLU A 171 -15.85 -8.83 -17.81
CA GLU A 171 -16.38 -7.48 -17.58
C GLU A 171 -15.25 -6.47 -17.37
N ILE A 172 -15.35 -5.31 -18.03
CA ILE A 172 -14.40 -4.21 -17.90
C ILE A 172 -14.99 -3.15 -16.99
N ALA A 173 -14.48 -3.06 -15.77
CA ALA A 173 -14.92 -2.10 -14.76
C ALA A 173 -13.74 -1.61 -13.92
N THR A 174 -13.93 -0.47 -13.26
CA THR A 174 -13.01 0.11 -12.27
C THR A 174 -13.80 0.66 -11.08
N THR A 175 -13.11 1.13 -10.04
CA THR A 175 -13.73 1.69 -8.83
C THR A 175 -13.31 3.14 -8.63
N ILE A 176 -14.02 3.90 -7.77
CA ILE A 176 -13.59 5.25 -7.37
C ILE A 176 -12.20 5.18 -6.71
N SER A 177 -11.96 4.18 -5.85
CA SER A 177 -10.66 3.98 -5.22
C SER A 177 -9.56 3.80 -6.27
N GLY A 178 -9.78 2.95 -7.28
CA GLY A 178 -8.85 2.76 -8.39
C GLY A 178 -8.64 4.02 -9.24
N LEU A 179 -9.71 4.74 -9.57
CA LEU A 179 -9.58 6.00 -10.32
C LEU A 179 -8.80 7.06 -9.54
N SER A 180 -9.00 7.14 -8.23
CA SER A 180 -8.31 8.13 -7.40
C SER A 180 -6.80 7.88 -7.35
N GLU A 181 -6.37 6.63 -7.18
CA GLU A 181 -4.95 6.27 -7.18
C GLU A 181 -4.29 6.42 -8.56
N GLY A 182 -5.08 6.35 -9.64
CA GLY A 182 -4.65 6.59 -11.01
C GLY A 182 -4.61 8.05 -11.42
N MET A 183 -5.04 8.98 -10.58
CA MET A 183 -5.25 10.42 -10.87
C MET A 183 -6.34 10.68 -11.90
N PHE A 184 -7.37 9.83 -11.94
CA PHE A 184 -8.53 9.97 -12.83
C PHE A 184 -9.79 10.43 -12.10
N TRP A 185 -9.76 10.66 -10.79
CA TRP A 185 -10.92 11.07 -10.00
C TRP A 185 -10.81 12.52 -9.52
N ASP A 186 -11.86 13.30 -9.74
CA ASP A 186 -11.99 14.68 -9.26
C ASP A 186 -12.86 14.67 -8.00
N PHE A 187 -12.23 14.92 -6.85
CA PHE A 187 -12.90 14.92 -5.55
C PHE A 187 -13.87 16.10 -5.33
N GLN A 188 -13.69 17.21 -6.06
CA GLN A 188 -14.58 18.37 -5.97
C GLN A 188 -15.89 18.13 -6.70
N THR A 189 -15.82 17.53 -7.89
CA THR A 189 -16.99 17.27 -8.72
C THR A 189 -17.63 15.91 -8.48
N GLY A 190 -16.91 14.98 -7.83
CA GLY A 190 -17.35 13.60 -7.65
C GLY A 190 -17.47 12.84 -8.98
N LYS A 191 -16.60 13.14 -9.94
CA LYS A 191 -16.58 12.58 -11.29
C LYS A 191 -15.17 12.26 -11.73
N VAL A 192 -15.03 11.70 -12.92
CA VAL A 192 -13.71 11.56 -13.56
C VAL A 192 -13.10 12.95 -13.80
N ALA A 193 -11.80 13.05 -13.59
CA ALA A 193 -11.01 14.28 -13.74
C ALA A 193 -10.83 14.63 -15.23
N ASP A 194 -11.91 15.07 -15.88
CA ASP A 194 -11.91 15.39 -17.30
C ASP A 194 -10.87 16.49 -17.64
N PHE A 195 -10.62 17.45 -16.74
CA PHE A 195 -9.61 18.48 -16.95
C PHE A 195 -8.20 17.90 -17.14
N LEU A 196 -7.84 16.81 -16.44
CA LEU A 196 -6.54 16.16 -16.61
C LEU A 196 -6.52 15.29 -17.87
N LEU A 197 -7.64 14.62 -18.19
CA LEU A 197 -7.78 13.89 -19.46
C LEU A 197 -7.62 14.81 -20.66
N ASP A 198 -8.30 15.98 -20.65
CA ASP A 198 -8.24 16.97 -21.70
C ASP A 198 -6.83 17.53 -21.84
N PHE A 199 -6.16 17.85 -20.72
CA PHE A 199 -4.78 18.32 -20.73
C PHE A 199 -3.81 17.33 -21.41
N TYR A 200 -3.94 16.03 -21.09
CA TYR A 200 -3.14 14.98 -21.72
C TYR A 200 -3.67 14.58 -23.11
N GLY A 201 -4.88 15.03 -23.49
CA GLY A 201 -5.57 14.61 -24.70
C GLY A 201 -5.85 13.13 -24.70
N ILE A 202 -6.33 12.60 -23.59
CA ILE A 202 -6.73 11.20 -23.37
C ILE A 202 -8.24 11.10 -23.59
N PRO A 203 -8.72 10.21 -24.48
CA PRO A 203 -10.15 10.01 -24.68
C PRO A 203 -10.86 9.51 -23.41
N ARG A 204 -11.94 10.17 -23.05
CA ARG A 204 -12.82 9.76 -21.93
C ARG A 204 -13.27 8.31 -22.02
N THR A 205 -13.43 7.81 -23.24
CA THR A 205 -13.84 6.43 -23.55
C THR A 205 -12.84 5.37 -23.08
N PHE A 206 -11.59 5.75 -22.79
CA PHE A 206 -10.58 4.82 -22.27
C PHE A 206 -10.85 4.43 -20.80
N ILE A 207 -11.61 5.25 -20.08
CA ILE A 207 -11.98 4.97 -18.68
C ILE A 207 -13.07 3.90 -18.65
N PRO A 208 -12.88 2.80 -17.89
CA PRO A 208 -13.88 1.75 -17.72
C PRO A 208 -15.15 2.24 -17.02
N LYS A 209 -16.21 1.42 -17.04
CA LYS A 209 -17.41 1.62 -16.22
C LYS A 209 -17.03 1.63 -14.73
N ILE A 210 -17.54 2.61 -14.00
CA ILE A 210 -17.33 2.71 -12.55
C ILE A 210 -18.36 1.83 -11.82
N VAL A 211 -17.85 1.00 -10.90
CA VAL A 211 -18.67 0.16 -10.02
C VAL A 211 -18.28 0.40 -8.55
N PRO A 212 -19.16 0.13 -7.57
CA PRO A 212 -18.79 0.22 -6.16
C PRO A 212 -17.67 -0.75 -5.79
N THR A 213 -16.83 -0.36 -4.83
CA THR A 213 -15.72 -1.21 -4.33
C THR A 213 -16.26 -2.51 -3.72
N PHE A 214 -17.35 -2.43 -2.96
CA PHE A 214 -18.05 -3.57 -2.34
C PHE A 214 -19.36 -3.82 -3.08
N ALA A 215 -19.33 -4.58 -4.17
CA ALA A 215 -20.49 -5.00 -4.95
C ALA A 215 -20.09 -6.10 -5.94
N GLU A 216 -21.06 -6.78 -6.53
CA GLU A 216 -20.79 -7.69 -7.65
C GLU A 216 -20.22 -6.91 -8.85
N GLN A 217 -19.05 -7.31 -9.30
CA GLN A 217 -18.28 -6.67 -10.37
C GLN A 217 -18.12 -7.60 -11.59
N GLY A 218 -18.85 -8.67 -11.61
CA GLY A 218 -18.85 -9.74 -12.60
C GLY A 218 -18.74 -11.11 -11.96
N LYS A 219 -18.89 -12.15 -12.78
CA LYS A 219 -18.88 -13.56 -12.35
C LYS A 219 -17.87 -14.37 -13.15
N LEU A 220 -17.26 -15.38 -12.55
CA LEU A 220 -16.37 -16.29 -13.26
C LEU A 220 -17.09 -16.89 -14.47
N THR A 221 -16.46 -16.76 -15.64
CA THR A 221 -16.93 -17.43 -16.85
C THR A 221 -16.68 -18.95 -16.76
N ALA A 222 -17.44 -19.75 -17.50
CA ALA A 222 -17.26 -21.20 -17.56
C ALA A 222 -15.83 -21.63 -17.92
N ALA A 223 -15.21 -20.92 -18.88
CA ALA A 223 -13.85 -21.20 -19.32
C ALA A 223 -12.82 -20.95 -18.21
N VAL A 224 -12.93 -19.80 -17.53
CA VAL A 224 -12.02 -19.41 -16.44
C VAL A 224 -12.25 -20.27 -15.19
N ALA A 225 -13.50 -20.59 -14.86
CA ALA A 225 -13.82 -21.50 -13.77
C ALA A 225 -13.14 -22.87 -13.97
N LYS A 226 -13.20 -23.42 -15.17
CA LYS A 226 -12.48 -24.64 -15.53
C LYS A 226 -10.96 -24.50 -15.43
N GLU A 227 -10.41 -23.35 -15.88
CA GLU A 227 -8.96 -23.07 -15.85
C GLU A 227 -8.43 -22.95 -14.42
N LEU A 228 -9.22 -22.36 -13.50
CA LEU A 228 -8.86 -22.15 -12.10
C LEU A 228 -9.25 -23.34 -11.19
N GLY A 229 -10.05 -24.28 -11.67
CA GLY A 229 -10.62 -25.35 -10.86
C GLY A 229 -11.64 -24.85 -9.83
N LEU A 230 -12.39 -23.80 -10.17
CA LEU A 230 -13.41 -23.15 -9.34
C LEU A 230 -14.82 -23.34 -9.92
N ALA A 231 -15.86 -22.90 -9.22
CA ALA A 231 -17.23 -22.95 -9.72
C ALA A 231 -17.53 -21.81 -10.69
N GLU A 232 -18.18 -22.13 -11.83
CA GLU A 232 -18.73 -21.13 -12.74
C GLU A 232 -19.73 -20.23 -11.98
N GLY A 233 -19.74 -18.94 -12.32
CA GLY A 233 -20.67 -17.99 -11.72
C GLY A 233 -20.26 -17.49 -10.33
N THR A 234 -19.12 -17.91 -9.77
CA THR A 234 -18.60 -17.33 -8.52
C THR A 234 -18.34 -15.84 -8.74
N PRO A 235 -18.95 -14.94 -7.94
CA PRO A 235 -18.86 -13.51 -8.16
C PRO A 235 -17.52 -12.93 -7.67
N VAL A 236 -16.97 -11.95 -8.40
CA VAL A 236 -15.95 -11.03 -7.92
C VAL A 236 -16.67 -9.83 -7.29
N THR A 237 -16.47 -9.59 -5.99
CA THR A 237 -17.27 -8.64 -5.23
C THR A 237 -16.47 -7.57 -4.48
N TYR A 238 -15.15 -7.60 -4.60
CA TYR A 238 -14.25 -6.62 -4.00
C TYR A 238 -12.99 -6.45 -4.82
N ARG A 239 -12.53 -5.21 -4.92
CA ARG A 239 -11.26 -4.86 -5.54
C ARG A 239 -10.71 -3.54 -5.01
N ALA A 240 -9.45 -3.51 -4.59
CA ALA A 240 -8.74 -2.31 -4.15
C ALA A 240 -7.23 -2.45 -4.30
N GLY A 241 -6.53 -1.31 -4.36
CA GLY A 241 -5.08 -1.25 -4.27
C GLY A 241 -4.55 -1.83 -2.95
N ASP A 242 -3.30 -2.27 -2.94
CA ASP A 242 -2.68 -3.01 -1.81
C ASP A 242 -2.65 -2.18 -0.50
N GLN A 243 -2.41 -0.86 -0.57
CA GLN A 243 -2.34 -0.04 0.65
C GLN A 243 -3.72 0.18 1.29
N PRO A 244 -4.79 0.62 0.59
CA PRO A 244 -6.12 0.66 1.18
C PRO A 244 -6.66 -0.73 1.56
N ASN A 245 -6.29 -1.79 0.85
CA ASN A 245 -6.63 -3.15 1.23
C ASN A 245 -5.86 -3.62 2.48
N ASN A 246 -4.59 -3.23 2.67
CA ASN A 246 -3.85 -3.52 3.90
C ASN A 246 -4.52 -2.84 5.10
N ALA A 247 -4.97 -1.60 4.95
CA ALA A 247 -5.76 -0.92 5.98
C ALA A 247 -7.06 -1.67 6.29
N LEU A 248 -7.80 -2.09 5.26
CA LEU A 248 -8.97 -2.95 5.42
C LEU A 248 -8.63 -4.24 6.16
N SER A 249 -7.52 -4.93 5.82
CA SER A 249 -7.13 -6.20 6.44
C SER A 249 -6.87 -6.06 7.95
N LEU A 250 -6.51 -4.87 8.39
CA LEU A 250 -6.28 -4.47 9.79
C LEU A 250 -7.53 -3.85 10.46
N ASN A 251 -8.70 -3.92 9.79
CA ASN A 251 -9.95 -3.32 10.23
C ASN A 251 -9.83 -1.81 10.48
N VAL A 252 -9.17 -1.10 9.56
CA VAL A 252 -9.01 0.36 9.58
C VAL A 252 -9.97 0.95 8.55
N PHE A 253 -11.06 1.58 9.00
CA PHE A 253 -12.15 2.11 8.18
C PHE A 253 -12.57 3.52 8.55
N GLU A 254 -12.37 3.90 9.82
CA GLU A 254 -12.91 5.13 10.35
C GLU A 254 -11.86 6.22 10.49
N PRO A 255 -12.27 7.51 10.44
CA PRO A 255 -11.35 8.63 10.60
C PRO A 255 -10.58 8.57 11.91
N GLY A 256 -9.27 8.82 11.84
CA GLY A 256 -8.35 8.75 12.98
C GLY A 256 -7.74 7.36 13.23
N GLU A 257 -8.16 6.34 12.48
CA GLU A 257 -7.52 5.03 12.51
C GLU A 257 -6.36 4.96 11.51
N ILE A 258 -5.30 4.26 11.90
CA ILE A 258 -4.08 4.10 11.11
C ILE A 258 -3.72 2.62 10.96
N ALA A 259 -3.37 2.24 9.74
CA ALA A 259 -2.65 1.02 9.42
C ALA A 259 -1.17 1.34 9.20
N SER A 260 -0.25 0.54 9.76
CA SER A 260 1.18 0.73 9.53
C SER A 260 1.88 -0.57 9.16
N THR A 261 2.83 -0.46 8.25
CA THR A 261 3.79 -1.53 7.94
C THR A 261 5.21 -0.97 8.01
N ALA A 262 6.16 -1.82 8.39
CA ALA A 262 7.57 -1.44 8.51
C ALA A 262 8.46 -2.57 7.97
N GLY A 263 8.30 -2.86 6.67
CA GLY A 263 9.11 -3.78 5.89
C GLY A 263 10.40 -3.12 5.40
N THR A 264 10.85 -3.43 4.19
CA THR A 264 12.01 -2.78 3.54
C THR A 264 11.83 -1.26 3.52
N SER A 265 10.67 -0.79 3.07
CA SER A 265 10.16 0.57 3.29
C SER A 265 9.08 0.54 4.37
N GLY A 266 8.76 1.70 4.95
CA GLY A 266 7.70 1.89 5.92
C GLY A 266 6.52 2.62 5.32
N VAL A 267 5.33 2.22 5.74
CA VAL A 267 4.08 2.87 5.34
C VAL A 267 3.26 3.19 6.58
N VAL A 268 2.71 4.38 6.59
CA VAL A 268 1.63 4.80 7.51
C VAL A 268 0.46 5.22 6.63
N TYR A 269 -0.67 4.55 6.80
CA TYR A 269 -1.89 4.80 6.05
C TYR A 269 -3.02 5.15 7.02
N GLY A 270 -3.43 6.41 7.04
CA GLY A 270 -4.47 6.89 7.94
C GLY A 270 -5.77 7.19 7.18
N VAL A 271 -6.92 6.95 7.83
CA VAL A 271 -8.23 7.28 7.27
C VAL A 271 -8.66 8.67 7.76
N ASN A 272 -9.10 9.53 6.82
CA ASN A 272 -9.67 10.85 7.09
C ASN A 272 -11.09 10.94 6.54
N GLY A 273 -11.98 11.63 7.26
CA GLY A 273 -13.38 11.90 6.87
C GLY A 273 -13.56 13.17 6.03
N GLU A 274 -12.56 14.03 6.00
CA GLU A 274 -12.59 15.31 5.32
C GLU A 274 -11.72 15.33 4.07
N ILE A 275 -12.14 16.07 3.04
CA ILE A 275 -11.32 16.28 1.84
C ILE A 275 -10.15 17.17 2.23
N SER A 276 -8.95 16.60 2.27
CA SER A 276 -7.72 17.30 2.64
C SER A 276 -6.53 16.81 1.84
N TYR A 277 -5.53 17.67 1.71
CA TYR A 277 -4.26 17.37 1.04
C TYR A 277 -3.11 18.11 1.71
N ASP A 278 -1.90 17.57 1.61
CA ASP A 278 -0.71 18.31 2.03
C ASP A 278 -0.31 19.33 0.95
N PRO A 279 -0.26 20.64 1.27
CA PRO A 279 0.15 21.66 0.29
C PRO A 279 1.54 21.45 -0.30
N LYS A 280 2.41 20.71 0.38
CA LYS A 280 3.76 20.38 -0.06
C LYS A 280 3.87 19.02 -0.74
N SER A 281 2.76 18.27 -0.80
CA SER A 281 2.68 16.93 -1.41
C SER A 281 3.65 15.91 -0.82
N ARG A 282 3.91 16.00 0.49
CA ARG A 282 4.79 15.09 1.26
C ARG A 282 4.13 13.76 1.58
N VAL A 283 2.80 13.72 1.53
CA VAL A 283 1.96 12.52 1.62
C VAL A 283 1.01 12.47 0.43
N ASN A 284 0.42 11.30 0.18
CA ASN A 284 -0.61 11.15 -0.86
C ASN A 284 -1.99 10.98 -0.22
N THR A 285 -3.03 11.47 -0.87
CA THR A 285 -4.41 11.28 -0.45
C THR A 285 -5.20 10.59 -1.55
N PHE A 286 -5.83 9.44 -1.24
CA PHE A 286 -6.63 8.65 -2.17
C PHE A 286 -8.01 8.34 -1.58
N ALA A 287 -8.96 7.93 -2.42
CA ALA A 287 -10.22 7.37 -1.93
C ALA A 287 -9.96 6.02 -1.24
N HIS A 288 -10.34 5.91 0.03
CA HIS A 288 -10.27 4.66 0.77
C HIS A 288 -11.32 3.66 0.26
N VAL A 289 -11.23 2.38 0.65
CA VAL A 289 -12.10 1.30 0.16
C VAL A 289 -13.59 1.57 0.36
N ASN A 290 -13.97 2.24 1.44
CA ASN A 290 -15.36 2.58 1.78
C ASN A 290 -15.77 4.01 1.40
N HIS A 291 -14.95 4.73 0.62
CA HIS A 291 -15.31 6.02 0.08
C HIS A 291 -16.46 5.90 -0.92
N LYS A 292 -17.43 6.81 -0.81
CA LYS A 292 -18.57 6.93 -1.74
C LYS A 292 -18.85 8.41 -2.00
N THR A 293 -19.47 8.73 -3.14
CA THR A 293 -19.95 10.08 -3.39
C THR A 293 -20.90 10.52 -2.26
N GLY A 294 -20.59 11.64 -1.62
CA GLY A 294 -21.34 12.15 -0.46
C GLY A 294 -20.97 11.51 0.89
N PHE A 295 -20.02 10.57 0.93
CA PHE A 295 -19.51 9.97 2.15
C PHE A 295 -17.99 9.81 2.06
N ASN A 296 -17.30 10.83 2.53
CA ASN A 296 -15.83 10.88 2.42
C ASN A 296 -15.17 9.89 3.38
N ARG A 297 -14.31 9.04 2.81
CA ARG A 297 -13.30 8.24 3.49
C ARG A 297 -12.05 8.28 2.63
N LEU A 298 -11.07 9.03 3.07
CA LEU A 298 -9.82 9.25 2.35
C LEU A 298 -8.69 8.53 3.06
N GLY A 299 -7.85 7.86 2.30
CA GLY A 299 -6.61 7.28 2.79
C GLY A 299 -5.45 8.23 2.58
N ILE A 300 -4.82 8.67 3.65
CA ILE A 300 -3.61 9.47 3.62
C ILE A 300 -2.43 8.52 3.75
N LEU A 301 -1.61 8.46 2.71
CA LEU A 301 -0.50 7.53 2.57
C LEU A 301 0.84 8.24 2.74
N LEU A 302 1.57 7.88 3.78
CA LEU A 302 2.98 8.19 3.99
C LEU A 302 3.82 6.97 3.62
N CYS A 303 4.89 7.19 2.86
CA CYS A 303 5.91 6.17 2.59
C CYS A 303 7.28 6.71 3.01
N ILE A 304 8.04 5.90 3.73
CA ILE A 304 9.43 6.15 4.13
C ILE A 304 10.30 5.04 3.55
N ASN A 305 11.18 5.38 2.61
CA ASN A 305 12.04 4.41 1.93
C ASN A 305 13.12 3.83 2.86
N GLY A 306 13.62 4.64 3.79
CA GLY A 306 14.70 4.32 4.70
C GLY A 306 14.26 3.61 5.98
N THR A 307 13.47 2.53 5.92
CA THR A 307 12.93 1.82 7.09
C THR A 307 13.70 0.52 7.38
N GLY A 308 13.14 -0.62 7.10
CA GLY A 308 13.77 -1.92 7.37
C GLY A 308 15.07 -2.14 6.58
N ILE A 309 15.26 -1.44 5.46
CA ILE A 309 16.53 -1.46 4.71
C ILE A 309 17.68 -0.91 5.55
N LEU A 310 17.46 0.16 6.34
CA LEU A 310 18.46 0.66 7.29
C LEU A 310 18.72 -0.38 8.38
N ASN A 311 17.67 -0.96 8.97
CA ASN A 311 17.83 -1.98 10.00
C ASN A 311 18.62 -3.21 9.49
N ALA A 312 18.34 -3.64 8.26
CA ALA A 312 19.07 -4.71 7.61
C ALA A 312 20.52 -4.33 7.29
N TRP A 313 20.78 -3.07 6.91
CA TRP A 313 22.12 -2.56 6.71
C TRP A 313 22.94 -2.54 8.03
N MET A 314 22.32 -2.08 9.12
CA MET A 314 22.92 -2.11 10.47
C MET A 314 23.29 -3.53 10.87
N LYS A 315 22.40 -4.50 10.63
CA LYS A 315 22.65 -5.91 10.91
C LYS A 315 23.85 -6.44 10.15
N ARG A 316 23.96 -6.16 8.86
CA ARG A 316 25.05 -6.68 8.00
C ARG A 316 26.42 -6.04 8.29
N ASN A 317 26.44 -4.75 8.69
CA ASN A 317 27.68 -3.97 8.71
C ASN A 317 28.16 -3.60 10.14
N ILE A 318 27.26 -3.60 11.13
CA ILE A 318 27.56 -3.14 12.50
C ILE A 318 27.50 -4.30 13.50
N VAL A 319 26.60 -5.26 13.28
CA VAL A 319 26.42 -6.41 14.18
C VAL A 319 27.41 -7.53 13.83
N PRO A 320 28.02 -8.23 14.81
CA PRO A 320 28.85 -9.39 14.54
C PRO A 320 28.12 -10.47 13.74
N GLU A 321 28.89 -11.22 12.95
CA GLU A 321 28.35 -12.34 12.20
C GLU A 321 27.74 -13.40 13.14
N GLY A 322 26.63 -14.02 12.72
CA GLY A 322 25.90 -15.02 13.51
C GLY A 322 24.83 -14.48 14.45
N ILE A 323 24.82 -13.18 14.76
CA ILE A 323 23.80 -12.56 15.62
C ILE A 323 22.49 -12.35 14.85
N GLY A 324 21.36 -12.83 15.39
CA GLY A 324 20.02 -12.65 14.84
C GLY A 324 19.40 -11.25 15.11
N TYR A 325 18.22 -10.98 14.53
CA TYR A 325 17.51 -9.71 14.80
C TYR A 325 17.05 -9.59 16.26
N ALA A 326 16.68 -10.69 16.92
CA ALA A 326 16.29 -10.66 18.33
C ALA A 326 17.43 -10.17 19.22
N GLU A 327 18.62 -10.79 19.07
CA GLU A 327 19.81 -10.40 19.83
C GLU A 327 20.29 -8.98 19.46
N MET A 328 20.15 -8.56 18.21
CA MET A 328 20.42 -7.18 17.78
C MET A 328 19.50 -6.19 18.50
N ASN A 329 18.22 -6.54 18.68
CA ASN A 329 17.28 -5.71 19.45
C ASN A 329 17.66 -5.65 20.94
N ASP A 330 18.10 -6.76 21.52
CA ASP A 330 18.57 -6.79 22.92
C ASP A 330 19.84 -5.94 23.11
N LEU A 331 20.75 -5.95 22.13
CA LEU A 331 21.90 -5.05 22.13
C LEU A 331 21.48 -3.57 22.05
N ALA A 332 20.53 -3.25 21.18
CA ALA A 332 20.02 -1.88 21.06
C ALA A 332 19.34 -1.40 22.37
N ALA A 333 18.61 -2.29 23.06
CA ALA A 333 17.93 -1.99 24.29
C ALA A 333 18.85 -1.66 25.48
N GLN A 334 20.16 -1.99 25.40
CA GLN A 334 21.15 -1.64 26.43
C GLN A 334 21.46 -0.13 26.47
N ALA A 335 21.24 0.58 25.36
CA ALA A 335 21.41 2.04 25.35
C ALA A 335 20.13 2.73 25.90
N PRO A 336 20.26 3.92 26.54
CA PRO A 336 19.09 4.66 27.04
C PRO A 336 18.24 5.22 25.88
N ILE A 337 17.01 5.63 26.19
CA ILE A 337 16.14 6.39 25.27
C ILE A 337 16.91 7.61 24.75
N GLY A 338 16.79 7.87 23.44
CA GLY A 338 17.55 8.92 22.76
C GLY A 338 19.01 8.59 22.51
N ALA A 339 19.42 7.32 22.73
CA ALA A 339 20.75 6.78 22.44
C ALA A 339 21.91 7.67 22.96
N ALA A 340 21.74 8.26 24.16
CA ALA A 340 22.65 9.22 24.78
C ALA A 340 23.08 10.40 23.87
N GLY A 341 22.18 10.84 22.98
CA GLY A 341 22.41 11.98 22.07
C GLY A 341 22.74 11.60 20.63
N VAL A 342 22.95 10.33 20.32
CA VAL A 342 23.13 9.89 18.93
C VAL A 342 21.79 9.93 18.19
N SER A 343 21.79 10.51 16.99
CA SER A 343 20.62 10.56 16.11
C SER A 343 20.97 10.03 14.73
N VAL A 344 20.10 9.19 14.14
CA VAL A 344 20.30 8.66 12.79
C VAL A 344 19.16 9.14 11.89
N LEU A 345 19.52 9.81 10.78
CA LEU A 345 18.56 10.11 9.71
C LEU A 345 18.51 8.90 8.77
N PRO A 346 17.34 8.26 8.55
CA PRO A 346 17.26 6.96 7.87
C PRO A 346 17.20 7.05 6.34
N PHE A 347 17.39 8.22 5.73
CA PHE A 347 17.05 8.55 4.35
C PHE A 347 18.08 8.09 3.29
N GLY A 348 18.70 6.95 3.50
CA GLY A 348 19.75 6.41 2.64
C GLY A 348 19.29 5.57 1.46
N ASN A 349 17.99 5.59 1.12
CA ASN A 349 17.42 4.78 0.04
C ASN A 349 16.75 5.65 -1.05
N GLY A 350 17.45 6.68 -1.52
CA GLY A 350 16.98 7.61 -2.55
C GLY A 350 16.15 8.77 -2.01
N ALA A 351 15.41 9.39 -2.91
CA ALA A 351 14.57 10.55 -2.59
C ALA A 351 13.38 10.16 -1.69
N GLU A 352 13.08 11.01 -0.72
CA GLU A 352 11.98 10.82 0.21
C GLU A 352 10.86 11.83 -0.04
N ARG A 353 9.66 11.34 -0.27
CA ARG A 353 8.48 12.20 -0.47
C ARG A 353 8.22 13.07 0.76
N VAL A 354 8.35 12.54 1.96
CA VAL A 354 8.20 13.27 3.22
C VAL A 354 9.16 14.46 3.33
N LEU A 355 10.26 14.46 2.58
CA LEU A 355 11.22 15.55 2.45
C LEU A 355 11.09 16.31 1.11
N GLU A 356 9.89 16.39 0.54
CA GLU A 356 9.61 17.07 -0.73
C GLU A 356 10.43 16.48 -1.89
N ASN A 357 10.59 15.17 -1.94
CA ASN A 357 11.39 14.39 -2.91
C ASN A 357 12.89 14.75 -2.93
N LYS A 358 13.45 15.23 -1.80
CA LYS A 358 14.88 15.48 -1.68
C LYS A 358 15.64 14.21 -1.34
N GLU A 359 16.78 14.01 -1.98
CA GLU A 359 17.78 13.05 -1.56
C GLU A 359 18.64 13.66 -0.44
N ARG A 360 18.54 13.08 0.75
CA ARG A 360 19.31 13.57 1.90
C ARG A 360 20.42 12.60 2.33
N GLY A 361 20.28 11.35 2.00
CA GLY A 361 21.18 10.31 2.48
C GLY A 361 20.94 9.92 3.94
N CYS A 362 21.61 8.87 4.37
CA CYS A 362 21.65 8.46 5.76
C CYS A 362 22.78 9.20 6.48
N SER A 363 22.55 9.66 7.71
CA SER A 363 23.59 10.30 8.52
C SER A 363 23.52 9.85 9.97
N PHE A 364 24.69 9.77 10.62
CA PHE A 364 24.86 9.51 12.04
C PHE A 364 25.37 10.79 12.69
N ASN A 365 24.59 11.37 13.59
CA ASN A 365 24.85 12.66 14.20
C ASN A 365 25.07 12.51 15.70
N GLY A 366 25.93 13.36 16.30
CA GLY A 366 26.14 13.42 17.74
C GLY A 366 27.02 12.27 18.30
N VAL A 367 27.72 11.50 17.48
CA VAL A 367 28.57 10.41 17.94
C VAL A 367 29.81 10.97 18.69
N ASN A 368 30.01 10.49 19.93
CA ASN A 368 31.21 10.75 20.73
C ASN A 368 31.93 9.42 20.97
N PHE A 369 33.18 9.32 20.51
CA PHE A 369 33.96 8.09 20.54
C PHE A 369 34.30 7.59 21.95
N ASN A 370 34.19 8.43 22.98
CA ASN A 370 34.54 8.05 24.36
C ASN A 370 33.36 7.43 25.12
N ILE A 371 32.12 7.61 24.65
CA ILE A 371 30.90 7.15 25.36
C ILE A 371 29.99 6.25 24.52
N HIS A 372 29.96 6.46 23.21
CA HIS A 372 29.04 5.71 22.37
C HIS A 372 29.67 4.41 21.85
N ASN A 373 28.87 3.36 21.90
CA ASN A 373 29.24 2.05 21.39
C ASN A 373 28.16 1.54 20.42
N ARG A 374 28.29 0.29 20.00
CA ARG A 374 27.37 -0.37 19.07
C ARG A 374 25.91 -0.28 19.51
N SER A 375 25.61 -0.46 20.80
CA SER A 375 24.24 -0.43 21.31
C SER A 375 23.57 0.93 21.06
N HIS A 376 24.31 2.03 21.22
CA HIS A 376 23.82 3.39 20.94
C HIS A 376 23.52 3.57 19.44
N LEU A 377 24.40 3.06 18.54
CA LEU A 377 24.18 3.16 17.10
C LEU A 377 22.94 2.34 16.64
N LEU A 378 22.79 1.13 17.18
CA LEU A 378 21.65 0.25 16.87
C LEU A 378 20.33 0.86 17.37
N ARG A 379 20.31 1.40 18.58
CA ARG A 379 19.14 2.10 19.13
C ARG A 379 18.81 3.34 18.32
N ALA A 380 19.78 4.21 18.06
CA ALA A 380 19.61 5.43 17.29
C ALA A 380 19.07 5.16 15.87
N ALA A 381 19.48 4.04 15.24
CA ALA A 381 18.97 3.64 13.95
C ALA A 381 17.47 3.28 14.02
N GLN A 382 17.03 2.48 15.01
CA GLN A 382 15.61 2.14 15.18
C GLN A 382 14.78 3.36 15.58
N GLU A 383 15.26 4.19 16.51
CA GLU A 383 14.61 5.46 16.88
C GLU A 383 14.50 6.40 15.69
N GLY A 384 15.55 6.53 14.86
CA GLY A 384 15.53 7.37 13.66
C GLY A 384 14.49 6.94 12.63
N ILE A 385 14.29 5.62 12.45
CA ILE A 385 13.21 5.08 11.61
C ILE A 385 11.84 5.50 12.19
N VAL A 386 11.63 5.31 13.50
CA VAL A 386 10.37 5.68 14.17
C VAL A 386 10.14 7.20 14.12
N PHE A 387 11.17 8.01 14.32
CA PHE A 387 11.06 9.47 14.25
C PHE A 387 10.70 9.96 12.84
N SER A 388 11.12 9.25 11.79
CA SER A 388 10.66 9.56 10.42
C SER A 388 9.16 9.27 10.24
N PHE A 389 8.62 8.23 10.92
CA PHE A 389 7.19 7.97 10.96
C PHE A 389 6.44 9.08 11.72
N LYS A 390 6.94 9.47 12.92
CA LYS A 390 6.35 10.57 13.68
C LYS A 390 6.35 11.88 12.89
N TYR A 391 7.43 12.19 12.17
CA TYR A 391 7.50 13.36 11.29
C TYR A 391 6.42 13.35 10.21
N GLY A 392 6.15 12.20 9.59
CA GLY A 392 5.06 12.05 8.64
C GLY A 392 3.67 12.06 9.30
N ILE A 393 3.53 11.52 10.50
CA ILE A 393 2.30 11.56 11.28
C ILE A 393 1.94 13.01 11.64
N GLU A 394 2.89 13.86 12.01
CA GLU A 394 2.64 15.30 12.23
C GLU A 394 2.05 15.98 10.99
N ILE A 395 2.49 15.61 9.79
CA ILE A 395 1.89 16.13 8.55
C ILE A 395 0.42 15.71 8.44
N MET A 396 0.07 14.47 8.82
CA MET A 396 -1.31 13.99 8.83
C MET A 396 -2.14 14.70 9.90
N GLU A 397 -1.56 14.96 11.07
CA GLU A 397 -2.20 15.73 12.15
C GLU A 397 -2.47 17.18 11.70
N ASP A 398 -1.53 17.83 10.99
CA ASP A 398 -1.72 19.15 10.36
C ASP A 398 -2.84 19.17 9.32
N MET A 399 -3.12 18.02 8.68
CA MET A 399 -4.25 17.83 7.75
C MET A 399 -5.58 17.56 8.46
N GLY A 400 -5.63 17.64 9.79
CA GLY A 400 -6.83 17.44 10.60
C GLY A 400 -7.13 15.99 10.95
N MET A 401 -6.15 15.08 10.86
CA MET A 401 -6.30 13.67 11.21
C MET A 401 -5.57 13.35 12.54
N PRO A 402 -6.27 13.33 13.69
CA PRO A 402 -5.64 12.94 14.94
C PRO A 402 -5.26 11.45 14.95
N VAL A 403 -4.13 11.13 15.57
CA VAL A 403 -3.60 9.77 15.62
C VAL A 403 -3.70 9.23 17.05
N ASN A 404 -4.66 8.35 17.29
CA ASN A 404 -4.89 7.76 18.62
C ASN A 404 -4.51 6.27 18.67
N LYS A 405 -4.61 5.58 17.53
CA LYS A 405 -4.41 4.14 17.44
C LYS A 405 -3.72 3.76 16.14
N ILE A 406 -2.73 2.87 16.24
CA ILE A 406 -1.99 2.33 15.11
C ILE A 406 -2.20 0.81 15.07
N HIS A 407 -2.79 0.32 14.00
CA HIS A 407 -2.94 -1.09 13.71
C HIS A 407 -1.78 -1.56 12.82
N ALA A 408 -1.18 -2.70 13.15
CA ALA A 408 -0.08 -3.24 12.36
C ALA A 408 -0.10 -4.78 12.33
N GLY A 409 0.49 -5.36 11.30
CA GLY A 409 0.78 -6.79 11.27
C GLY A 409 1.92 -7.13 12.24
N ASN A 410 1.85 -8.29 12.89
CA ASN A 410 2.91 -8.80 13.75
C ASN A 410 4.09 -9.34 12.90
N ALA A 411 4.77 -8.45 12.19
CA ALA A 411 5.83 -8.77 11.24
C ALA A 411 6.89 -7.66 11.15
N ASN A 412 8.03 -7.97 10.56
CA ASN A 412 9.11 -7.03 10.23
C ASN A 412 9.58 -6.22 11.47
N MET A 413 9.70 -4.89 11.35
CA MET A 413 10.16 -4.03 12.46
C MET A 413 9.21 -4.07 13.67
N PHE A 414 7.92 -4.35 13.47
CA PHE A 414 6.97 -4.53 14.58
C PHE A 414 7.25 -5.77 15.45
N LEU A 415 8.19 -6.65 15.06
CA LEU A 415 8.71 -7.71 15.93
C LEU A 415 9.68 -7.16 16.99
N SER A 416 10.30 -5.99 16.78
CA SER A 416 11.18 -5.35 17.76
C SER A 416 10.39 -4.68 18.88
N PRO A 417 10.57 -5.07 20.15
CA PRO A 417 9.97 -4.36 21.30
C PRO A 417 10.40 -2.89 21.33
N LEU A 418 11.68 -2.61 21.06
CA LEU A 418 12.22 -1.25 21.05
C LEU A 418 11.51 -0.38 20.01
N PHE A 419 11.31 -0.88 18.80
CA PHE A 419 10.60 -0.16 17.74
C PHE A 419 9.17 0.20 18.16
N ARG A 420 8.42 -0.77 18.72
CA ARG A 420 7.04 -0.57 19.18
C ARG A 420 6.95 0.42 20.34
N ASP A 421 7.80 0.25 21.37
CA ASP A 421 7.80 1.11 22.54
C ASP A 421 8.19 2.55 22.18
N THR A 422 9.15 2.74 21.26
CA THR A 422 9.53 4.04 20.72
C THR A 422 8.37 4.69 19.97
N LEU A 423 7.69 3.92 19.08
CA LEU A 423 6.58 4.44 18.29
C LEU A 423 5.40 4.84 19.17
N ALA A 424 5.01 3.99 20.13
CA ALA A 424 3.96 4.33 21.09
C ALA A 424 4.36 5.55 21.94
N GLY A 425 5.61 5.58 22.43
CA GLY A 425 6.11 6.65 23.31
C GLY A 425 6.17 8.01 22.61
N VAL A 426 6.62 8.09 21.34
CA VAL A 426 6.77 9.38 20.64
C VAL A 426 5.46 9.86 19.99
N THR A 427 4.53 8.96 19.69
CA THR A 427 3.23 9.32 19.09
C THR A 427 2.13 9.51 20.13
N GLY A 428 2.27 8.90 21.31
CA GLY A 428 1.21 8.80 22.30
C GLY A 428 0.09 7.84 21.90
N ALA A 429 0.23 7.13 20.78
CA ALA A 429 -0.78 6.23 20.24
C ALA A 429 -0.64 4.81 20.79
N THR A 430 -1.77 4.14 21.01
CA THR A 430 -1.80 2.69 21.28
C THR A 430 -1.50 1.92 20.00
N ILE A 431 -0.61 0.91 20.06
CA ILE A 431 -0.30 0.04 18.93
C ILE A 431 -0.98 -1.31 19.14
N GLU A 432 -1.76 -1.75 18.18
CA GLU A 432 -2.41 -3.06 18.16
C GLU A 432 -1.82 -3.94 17.05
N LEU A 433 -1.33 -5.14 17.40
CA LEU A 433 -0.74 -6.08 16.45
C LEU A 433 -1.71 -7.21 16.13
N TYR A 434 -1.78 -7.57 14.85
CA TYR A 434 -2.70 -8.56 14.30
C TYR A 434 -1.98 -9.59 13.41
N ASP A 435 -2.60 -10.77 13.27
CA ASP A 435 -2.17 -11.80 12.31
C ASP A 435 -3.12 -11.79 11.11
N THR A 436 -2.74 -11.04 10.10
CA THR A 436 -3.50 -10.91 8.85
C THR A 436 -2.59 -10.48 7.70
N ASP A 437 -3.07 -10.60 6.48
CA ASP A 437 -2.37 -10.13 5.28
C ASP A 437 -3.34 -9.65 4.19
N GLY A 438 -2.78 -9.14 3.07
CA GLY A 438 -3.55 -8.55 1.99
C GLY A 438 -4.55 -9.52 1.34
N SER A 439 -4.21 -10.79 1.19
CA SER A 439 -5.11 -11.78 0.56
C SER A 439 -6.27 -12.18 1.49
N ILE A 440 -6.02 -12.28 2.81
CA ILE A 440 -7.07 -12.50 3.81
C ILE A 440 -8.01 -11.28 3.85
N GLY A 441 -7.44 -10.06 3.84
CA GLY A 441 -8.21 -8.82 3.76
C GLY A 441 -9.10 -8.78 2.52
N ALA A 442 -8.55 -9.12 1.35
CA ALA A 442 -9.31 -9.17 0.10
C ALA A 442 -10.47 -10.19 0.15
N ALA A 443 -10.26 -11.37 0.75
CA ALA A 443 -11.32 -12.36 0.97
C ALA A 443 -12.44 -11.80 1.84
N LYS A 444 -12.10 -11.16 2.98
CA LYS A 444 -13.10 -10.53 3.87
C LYS A 444 -13.83 -9.37 3.18
N GLY A 445 -13.10 -8.55 2.40
CA GLY A 445 -13.69 -7.53 1.54
C GLY A 445 -14.70 -8.11 0.54
N ALA A 446 -14.40 -9.28 -0.03
CA ALA A 446 -15.34 -9.99 -0.90
C ALA A 446 -16.61 -10.42 -0.16
N GLY A 447 -16.48 -10.90 1.08
CA GLY A 447 -17.62 -11.25 1.92
C GLY A 447 -18.54 -10.05 2.21
N MET A 448 -17.96 -8.85 2.40
CA MET A 448 -18.73 -7.60 2.53
C MET A 448 -19.44 -7.24 1.22
N GLY A 449 -18.73 -7.31 0.08
CA GLY A 449 -19.30 -7.02 -1.23
C GLY A 449 -20.37 -8.01 -1.71
N ALA A 450 -20.32 -9.25 -1.20
CA ALA A 450 -21.34 -10.29 -1.43
C ALA A 450 -22.47 -10.30 -0.40
N HIS A 451 -22.50 -9.32 0.53
CA HIS A 451 -23.47 -9.23 1.63
C HIS A 451 -23.54 -10.49 2.53
N ILE A 452 -22.43 -11.21 2.64
CA ILE A 452 -22.24 -12.29 3.60
C ILE A 452 -22.02 -11.72 5.00
N TYR A 453 -21.33 -10.58 5.07
CA TYR A 453 -21.18 -9.76 6.27
C TYR A 453 -21.99 -8.46 6.09
N ASN A 454 -22.69 -8.04 7.14
CA ASN A 454 -23.50 -6.82 7.12
C ASN A 454 -22.64 -5.55 7.14
N ASP A 455 -21.52 -5.62 7.84
CA ASP A 455 -20.56 -4.51 7.96
C ASP A 455 -19.11 -5.02 8.21
N HIS A 456 -18.18 -4.08 8.35
CA HIS A 456 -16.79 -4.41 8.63
C HIS A 456 -16.56 -4.99 10.03
N ASN A 457 -17.40 -4.65 11.03
CA ASN A 457 -17.27 -5.19 12.37
C ASN A 457 -17.54 -6.70 12.36
N GLU A 458 -18.57 -7.14 11.63
CA GLU A 458 -18.87 -8.57 11.45
C GLU A 458 -17.74 -9.27 10.67
N ALA A 459 -17.28 -8.68 9.56
CA ALA A 459 -16.22 -9.25 8.73
C ALA A 459 -14.91 -9.46 9.50
N PHE A 460 -14.60 -8.56 10.44
CA PHE A 460 -13.37 -8.58 11.23
C PHE A 460 -13.55 -8.99 12.70
N ALA A 461 -14.74 -9.48 13.10
CA ALA A 461 -14.99 -9.98 14.46
C ALA A 461 -14.03 -11.08 14.91
N SER A 462 -13.51 -11.87 13.97
CA SER A 462 -12.53 -12.93 14.22
C SER A 462 -11.07 -12.43 14.21
N LEU A 463 -10.82 -11.16 13.88
CA LEU A 463 -9.47 -10.60 13.86
C LEU A 463 -8.95 -10.44 15.28
N GLN A 464 -8.04 -11.34 15.68
CA GLN A 464 -7.51 -11.37 17.03
C GLN A 464 -6.33 -10.42 17.20
N LYS A 465 -6.38 -9.61 18.27
CA LYS A 465 -5.22 -8.84 18.71
C LYS A 465 -4.20 -9.77 19.34
N ILE A 466 -3.03 -9.88 18.72
CA ILE A 466 -1.91 -10.66 19.26
C ILE A 466 -1.28 -9.93 20.44
N ARG A 467 -1.18 -8.59 20.34
CA ARG A 467 -0.54 -7.75 21.32
C ARG A 467 -1.07 -6.31 21.27
N VAL A 468 -1.14 -5.69 22.44
CA VAL A 468 -1.41 -4.26 22.59
C VAL A 468 -0.20 -3.62 23.28
N ILE A 469 0.27 -2.51 22.76
CA ILE A 469 1.36 -1.71 23.32
C ILE A 469 0.83 -0.32 23.63
N GLU A 470 0.74 -0.02 24.92
CA GLU A 470 0.34 1.30 25.41
C GLU A 470 1.55 2.22 25.58
N PRO A 471 1.42 3.53 25.31
CA PRO A 471 2.48 4.48 25.58
C PRO A 471 2.75 4.57 27.09
N LYS A 472 4.02 4.50 27.49
CA LYS A 472 4.42 4.66 28.89
C LYS A 472 4.64 6.15 29.19
N ALA A 473 3.78 6.74 29.99
CA ALA A 473 3.83 8.17 30.32
C ALA A 473 5.19 8.64 30.89
N SER A 474 5.90 7.76 31.63
CA SER A 474 7.24 8.03 32.14
C SER A 474 8.30 8.24 31.05
N ASP A 475 8.14 7.58 29.91
CA ASP A 475 9.15 7.53 28.87
C ASP A 475 8.90 8.60 27.77
N MET A 476 7.65 9.10 27.68
CA MET A 476 7.25 10.06 26.65
C MET A 476 8.11 11.34 26.62
N PRO A 477 8.46 11.99 27.75
CA PRO A 477 9.31 13.18 27.70
C PRO A 477 10.70 12.91 27.11
N ALA A 478 11.30 11.75 27.39
CA ALA A 478 12.61 11.38 26.87
C ALA A 478 12.56 11.09 25.37
N TYR A 479 11.49 10.45 24.88
CA TYR A 479 11.27 10.24 23.44
C TYR A 479 11.02 11.57 22.72
N GLU A 480 10.25 12.47 23.30
CA GLU A 480 10.00 13.80 22.70
C GLU A 480 11.29 14.62 22.60
N GLU A 481 12.12 14.65 23.65
CA GLU A 481 13.42 15.32 23.60
C GLU A 481 14.31 14.74 22.49
N ALA A 482 14.36 13.40 22.39
CA ALA A 482 15.14 12.71 21.38
C ALA A 482 14.61 13.01 19.96
N TYR A 483 13.28 13.05 19.79
CA TYR A 483 12.64 13.40 18.52
C TYR A 483 12.93 14.84 18.11
N GLN A 484 12.81 15.81 18.98
CA GLN A 484 13.10 17.21 18.67
C GLN A 484 14.57 17.42 18.28
N ARG A 485 15.50 16.75 18.98
CA ARG A 485 16.92 16.72 18.59
C ARG A 485 17.10 16.11 17.18
N TRP A 486 16.47 14.96 16.89
CA TRP A 486 16.51 14.31 15.59
C TRP A 486 15.93 15.23 14.50
N LYS A 487 14.78 15.89 14.78
CA LYS A 487 14.10 16.79 13.84
C LYS A 487 14.97 18.01 13.49
N SER A 488 15.81 18.48 14.40
CA SER A 488 16.75 19.59 14.15
C SER A 488 17.81 19.27 13.07
N TYR A 489 18.09 18.00 12.84
CA TYR A 489 19.02 17.59 11.78
C TYR A 489 18.37 17.48 10.39
N ILE A 490 17.05 17.53 10.27
CA ILE A 490 16.36 17.53 8.97
C ILE A 490 16.42 18.92 8.32
N GLN A 491 16.46 19.99 9.08
CA GLN A 491 16.41 21.39 8.63
C GLN A 491 17.64 21.83 7.82
#